data_0d423c1b7f488e8e51f4ebceddc7459d
#
_entry.id   0d423c1b7f488e8e51f4ebceddc7459d
#
_cell.length_a   1.000
_cell.length_b   1.000
_cell.length_c   1.000
_cell.angle_alpha   90.00
_cell.angle_beta   90.00
_cell.angle_gamma   90.00
#
_symmetry.space_group_name_H-M   'P 1'
#
loop_
_entity.id
_entity.type
_entity.pdbx_description
1 polymer ?
#
loop_
_entity_poly.entity_id
_entity_poly.type
_entity_poly.pdbx_seq_one_letter_code
_entity_poly.pdbx_strand_id
1 'polypeptide(L)'
;HDVEDGILSGRVSLSVLWDLVELAALAEKGQRAFGGSADLLVEAAGRLRQLPVVAAAADYDGSFRSLAALKTMTSELVGRYVGGTIAATKAAGGGGLVVPAEAAAEVQLLKTIAVLYVMDNPLHQKRQDRQRDRIYRVYDYLTLGAPGSLDPMFSDWYISADTDAQRQRVIIDQIASMTESRLERLARDCGDLLLG
;
A
#
# COMPACT_ATOMS: atom_id res chain seq x y z
N HIS A 1 0.52 2.85 -6.74
CA HIS A 1 -0.56 3.31 -5.82
C HIS A 1 0.00 3.99 -4.58
N ASP A 2 0.96 3.39 -3.84
CA ASP A 2 1.51 3.98 -2.59
C ASP A 2 2.12 5.38 -2.80
N VAL A 3 2.78 5.61 -3.95
CA VAL A 3 3.30 6.94 -4.31
C VAL A 3 2.15 7.91 -4.61
N GLU A 4 1.11 7.46 -5.29
CA GLU A 4 -0.11 8.24 -5.54
C GLU A 4 -0.76 8.66 -4.22
N ASP A 5 -0.92 7.72 -3.29
CA ASP A 5 -1.46 8.00 -1.95
C ASP A 5 -0.57 8.96 -1.16
N GLY A 6 0.75 8.86 -1.35
CA GLY A 6 1.73 9.79 -0.81
C GLY A 6 1.53 11.22 -1.33
N ILE A 7 1.27 11.38 -2.62
CA ILE A 7 1.00 12.68 -3.25
C ILE A 7 -0.35 13.22 -2.78
N LEU A 8 -1.41 12.41 -2.80
CA LEU A 8 -2.74 12.79 -2.33
C LEU A 8 -2.76 13.26 -0.88
N SER A 9 -1.94 12.64 -0.04
CA SER A 9 -1.81 13.01 1.37
C SER A 9 -0.82 14.15 1.65
N GLY A 10 -0.22 14.74 0.61
CA GLY A 10 0.78 15.81 0.72
C GLY A 10 2.12 15.37 1.32
N ARG A 11 2.40 14.08 1.38
CA ARG A 11 3.67 13.54 1.92
C ARG A 11 4.77 13.43 0.87
N VAL A 12 4.38 13.33 -0.39
CA VAL A 12 5.27 13.22 -1.54
C VAL A 12 4.99 14.39 -2.48
N SER A 13 6.03 15.10 -2.86
CA SER A 13 6.00 16.08 -3.96
C SER A 13 7.00 15.64 -5.01
N LEU A 14 6.53 15.31 -6.20
CA LEU A 14 7.39 14.86 -7.28
C LEU A 14 8.36 15.98 -7.73
N SER A 15 7.93 17.24 -7.71
CA SER A 15 8.80 18.37 -8.03
C SER A 15 10.01 18.49 -7.11
N VAL A 16 9.81 18.22 -5.80
CA VAL A 16 10.89 18.21 -4.79
C VAL A 16 11.79 16.98 -4.93
N LEU A 17 11.21 15.80 -5.19
CA LEU A 17 11.97 14.55 -5.32
C LEU A 17 12.96 14.56 -6.50
N TRP A 18 12.73 15.38 -7.51
CA TRP A 18 13.63 15.50 -8.64
C TRP A 18 14.78 16.48 -8.42
N ASP A 19 14.88 17.10 -7.22
CA ASP A 19 16.09 17.83 -6.82
C ASP A 19 17.27 16.85 -6.70
N LEU A 20 18.43 17.24 -7.18
CA LEU A 20 19.61 16.35 -7.24
C LEU A 20 20.08 15.88 -5.86
N VAL A 21 19.96 16.71 -4.85
CA VAL A 21 20.41 16.40 -3.48
C VAL A 21 19.45 15.39 -2.87
N GLU A 22 18.14 15.62 -2.98
CA GLU A 22 17.10 14.71 -2.50
C GLU A 22 17.18 13.37 -3.23
N LEU A 23 17.38 13.40 -4.55
CA LEU A 23 17.48 12.20 -5.37
C LEU A 23 18.68 11.33 -5.00
N ALA A 24 19.85 11.94 -4.77
CA ALA A 24 21.04 11.20 -4.36
C ALA A 24 20.83 10.52 -2.98
N ALA A 25 20.29 11.25 -2.01
CA ALA A 25 19.97 10.72 -0.70
C ALA A 25 18.90 9.59 -0.77
N LEU A 26 17.90 9.75 -1.64
CA LEU A 26 16.87 8.75 -1.89
C LEU A 26 17.47 7.48 -2.53
N ALA A 27 18.35 7.63 -3.52
CA ALA A 27 18.99 6.50 -4.20
C ALA A 27 19.89 5.70 -3.26
N GLU A 28 20.68 6.36 -2.39
CA GLU A 28 21.49 5.68 -1.37
C GLU A 28 20.62 4.91 -0.36
N LYS A 29 19.50 5.49 0.07
CA LYS A 29 18.56 4.82 0.98
C LYS A 29 17.91 3.62 0.29
N GLY A 30 17.53 3.76 -0.98
CA GLY A 30 16.98 2.67 -1.78
C GLY A 30 17.98 1.52 -1.95
N GLN A 31 19.25 1.83 -2.22
CA GLN A 31 20.33 0.84 -2.29
C GLN A 31 20.47 0.07 -0.96
N ARG A 32 20.44 0.77 0.16
CA ARG A 32 20.55 0.14 1.50
C ARG A 32 19.34 -0.74 1.84
N ALA A 33 18.15 -0.33 1.45
CA ALA A 33 16.90 -1.03 1.79
C ALA A 33 16.63 -2.26 0.90
N PHE A 34 16.94 -2.15 -0.40
CA PHE A 34 16.54 -3.14 -1.41
C PHE A 34 17.73 -3.73 -2.18
N GLY A 35 18.95 -3.28 -1.94
CA GLY A 35 20.14 -3.64 -2.71
C GLY A 35 20.24 -2.91 -4.04
N GLY A 36 21.11 -3.39 -4.93
CA GLY A 36 21.34 -2.80 -6.25
C GLY A 36 22.32 -1.63 -6.22
N SER A 37 22.27 -0.76 -7.24
CA SER A 37 23.13 0.42 -7.41
C SER A 37 22.35 1.71 -7.26
N ALA A 38 22.90 2.66 -6.52
CA ALA A 38 22.34 4.01 -6.40
C ALA A 38 22.33 4.72 -7.78
N ASP A 39 23.35 4.51 -8.60
CA ASP A 39 23.42 5.12 -9.94
C ASP A 39 22.26 4.67 -10.83
N LEU A 40 21.90 3.38 -10.79
CA LEU A 40 20.75 2.86 -11.53
C LEU A 40 19.42 3.49 -11.08
N LEU A 41 19.29 3.81 -9.78
CA LEU A 41 18.11 4.51 -9.26
C LEU A 41 18.07 5.98 -9.70
N VAL A 42 19.23 6.65 -9.79
CA VAL A 42 19.34 8.02 -10.33
C VAL A 42 18.98 8.03 -11.82
N GLU A 43 19.49 7.07 -12.59
CA GLU A 43 19.11 6.93 -14.00
C GLU A 43 17.62 6.62 -14.17
N ALA A 44 17.05 5.77 -13.34
CA ALA A 44 15.61 5.46 -13.32
C ALA A 44 14.78 6.72 -13.03
N ALA A 45 15.21 7.57 -12.11
CA ALA A 45 14.56 8.85 -11.83
C ALA A 45 14.62 9.78 -13.06
N GLY A 46 15.77 9.83 -13.75
CA GLY A 46 15.93 10.58 -14.99
C GLY A 46 14.94 10.15 -16.09
N ARG A 47 14.75 8.85 -16.26
CA ARG A 47 13.76 8.29 -17.20
C ARG A 47 12.33 8.61 -16.78
N LEU A 48 11.97 8.40 -15.52
CA LEU A 48 10.62 8.67 -15.00
C LEU A 48 10.25 10.15 -15.14
N ARG A 49 11.17 11.06 -14.79
CA ARG A 49 10.96 12.51 -14.88
C ARG A 49 10.64 12.97 -16.30
N GLN A 50 11.18 12.30 -17.32
CA GLN A 50 10.97 12.63 -18.73
C GLN A 50 9.62 12.14 -19.27
N LEU A 51 8.90 11.28 -18.54
CA LEU A 51 7.58 10.81 -18.95
C LEU A 51 6.57 11.96 -18.87
N PRO A 52 5.83 12.27 -19.95
CA PRO A 52 4.85 13.36 -19.95
C PRO A 52 3.81 13.24 -18.83
N VAL A 53 3.40 12.00 -18.49
CA VAL A 53 2.42 11.75 -17.45
C VAL A 53 2.96 12.01 -16.04
N VAL A 54 4.27 11.78 -15.81
CA VAL A 54 4.95 12.09 -14.56
C VAL A 54 5.14 13.60 -14.42
N ALA A 55 5.56 14.26 -15.50
CA ALA A 55 5.70 15.72 -15.53
C ALA A 55 4.35 16.43 -15.28
N ALA A 56 3.26 15.94 -15.88
CA ALA A 56 1.92 16.49 -15.67
C ALA A 56 1.37 16.31 -14.24
N ALA A 57 1.85 15.31 -13.49
CA ALA A 57 1.46 15.04 -12.11
C ALA A 57 2.42 15.66 -11.07
N ALA A 58 3.50 16.36 -11.51
CA ALA A 58 4.55 16.85 -10.62
C ALA A 58 4.04 17.88 -9.59
N ASP A 59 3.15 18.77 -10.01
CA ASP A 59 2.64 19.89 -9.21
C ASP A 59 1.17 19.63 -8.82
N TYR A 60 0.95 18.64 -7.95
CA TYR A 60 -0.38 18.33 -7.44
C TYR A 60 -0.88 19.44 -6.51
N ASP A 61 -1.98 20.10 -6.87
CA ASP A 61 -2.58 21.24 -6.15
C ASP A 61 -3.98 20.93 -5.55
N GLY A 62 -4.45 19.67 -5.65
CA GLY A 62 -5.77 19.26 -5.18
C GLY A 62 -6.91 19.60 -6.14
N SER A 63 -6.67 20.23 -7.28
CA SER A 63 -7.68 20.49 -8.28
C SER A 63 -8.13 19.20 -8.98
N PHE A 64 -9.32 19.23 -9.57
CA PHE A 64 -9.81 18.12 -10.40
C PHE A 64 -8.84 17.78 -11.55
N ARG A 65 -8.22 18.79 -12.15
CA ARG A 65 -7.27 18.60 -13.24
C ARG A 65 -6.00 17.89 -12.76
N SER A 66 -5.44 18.29 -11.64
CA SER A 66 -4.25 17.65 -11.06
C SER A 66 -4.54 16.24 -10.57
N LEU A 67 -5.74 16.00 -10.03
CA LEU A 67 -6.19 14.66 -9.66
C LEU A 67 -6.31 13.74 -10.90
N ALA A 68 -6.89 14.24 -11.99
CA ALA A 68 -6.99 13.48 -13.23
C ALA A 68 -5.60 13.15 -13.81
N ALA A 69 -4.65 14.10 -13.78
CA ALA A 69 -3.26 13.88 -14.21
C ALA A 69 -2.58 12.81 -13.34
N LEU A 70 -2.78 12.84 -12.02
CA LEU A 70 -2.23 11.85 -11.10
C LEU A 70 -2.80 10.44 -11.36
N LYS A 71 -4.09 10.30 -11.60
CA LYS A 71 -4.72 9.03 -11.97
C LYS A 71 -4.22 8.50 -13.31
N THR A 72 -4.02 9.40 -14.29
CA THR A 72 -3.43 9.05 -15.59
C THR A 72 -2.00 8.55 -15.41
N MET A 73 -1.18 9.23 -14.61
CA MET A 73 0.18 8.79 -14.31
C MET A 73 0.20 7.36 -13.74
N THR A 74 -0.63 7.09 -12.74
CA THR A 74 -0.69 5.75 -12.14
C THR A 74 -1.07 4.68 -13.16
N SER A 75 -2.10 4.92 -13.97
CA SER A 75 -2.55 3.98 -15.00
C SER A 75 -1.49 3.72 -16.07
N GLU A 76 -0.82 4.77 -16.55
CA GLU A 76 0.23 4.66 -17.56
C GLU A 76 1.47 3.92 -17.04
N LEU A 77 1.88 4.18 -15.79
CA LEU A 77 3.01 3.46 -15.18
C LEU A 77 2.69 1.97 -14.99
N VAL A 78 1.48 1.63 -14.54
CA VAL A 78 1.04 0.23 -14.45
C VAL A 78 1.08 -0.43 -15.83
N GLY A 79 0.49 0.20 -16.85
CA GLY A 79 0.51 -0.28 -18.24
C GLY A 79 1.94 -0.48 -18.78
N ARG A 80 2.84 0.47 -18.52
CA ARG A 80 4.26 0.42 -18.90
C ARG A 80 4.96 -0.80 -18.30
N TYR A 81 4.84 -1.03 -16.99
CA TYR A 81 5.55 -2.12 -16.33
C TYR A 81 4.96 -3.49 -16.66
N VAL A 82 3.65 -3.61 -16.67
CA VAL A 82 2.97 -4.86 -17.05
C VAL A 82 3.23 -5.21 -18.51
N GLY A 83 3.03 -4.25 -19.43
CA GLY A 83 3.25 -4.45 -20.86
C GLY A 83 4.71 -4.80 -21.17
N GLY A 84 5.67 -4.09 -20.61
CA GLY A 84 7.10 -4.35 -20.78
C GLY A 84 7.51 -5.74 -20.26
N THR A 85 7.00 -6.14 -19.10
CA THR A 85 7.26 -7.46 -18.52
C THR A 85 6.65 -8.58 -19.35
N ILE A 86 5.42 -8.42 -19.84
CA ILE A 86 4.78 -9.38 -20.74
C ILE A 86 5.59 -9.55 -22.03
N ALA A 87 6.02 -8.43 -22.66
CA ALA A 87 6.79 -8.46 -23.88
C ALA A 87 8.14 -9.16 -23.69
N ALA A 88 8.88 -8.84 -22.62
CA ALA A 88 10.16 -9.46 -22.30
C ALA A 88 10.02 -10.98 -22.02
N THR A 89 8.99 -11.36 -21.25
CA THR A 89 8.71 -12.76 -20.91
C THR A 89 8.36 -13.59 -22.17
N LYS A 90 7.57 -13.02 -23.08
CA LYS A 90 7.25 -13.67 -24.37
C LYS A 90 8.49 -13.81 -25.25
N ALA A 91 9.32 -12.76 -25.33
CA ALA A 91 10.56 -12.78 -26.10
C ALA A 91 11.57 -13.84 -25.59
N ALA A 92 11.56 -14.11 -24.28
CA ALA A 92 12.38 -15.15 -23.66
C ALA A 92 11.79 -16.58 -23.76
N GLY A 93 10.71 -16.79 -24.51
CA GLY A 93 10.09 -18.10 -24.72
C GLY A 93 9.11 -18.53 -23.63
N GLY A 94 8.77 -17.66 -22.68
CA GLY A 94 7.68 -17.91 -21.70
C GLY A 94 7.99 -18.92 -20.60
N GLY A 95 9.24 -19.37 -20.45
CA GLY A 95 9.62 -20.36 -19.44
C GLY A 95 9.74 -19.82 -18.00
N GLY A 96 9.58 -18.52 -17.80
CA GLY A 96 9.63 -17.83 -16.50
C GLY A 96 9.41 -16.33 -16.67
N LEU A 97 9.08 -15.65 -15.58
CA LEU A 97 8.86 -14.20 -15.58
C LEU A 97 10.18 -13.45 -15.83
N VAL A 98 10.20 -12.60 -16.85
CA VAL A 98 11.35 -11.75 -17.20
C VAL A 98 10.95 -10.28 -17.03
N VAL A 99 11.51 -9.65 -16.00
CA VAL A 99 11.34 -8.21 -15.74
C VAL A 99 12.53 -7.45 -16.36
N PRO A 100 12.30 -6.49 -17.28
CA PRO A 100 13.39 -5.67 -17.82
C PRO A 100 14.13 -4.92 -16.69
N ALA A 101 15.47 -4.86 -16.77
CA ALA A 101 16.30 -4.24 -15.72
C ALA A 101 15.92 -2.77 -15.47
N GLU A 102 15.62 -2.02 -16.53
CA GLU A 102 15.16 -0.63 -16.41
C GLU A 102 13.83 -0.50 -15.66
N ALA A 103 12.87 -1.37 -15.96
CA ALA A 103 11.59 -1.40 -15.26
C ALA A 103 11.77 -1.81 -13.80
N ALA A 104 12.64 -2.77 -13.50
CA ALA A 104 12.99 -3.16 -12.14
C ALA A 104 13.57 -1.99 -11.33
N ALA A 105 14.49 -1.21 -11.92
CA ALA A 105 15.09 -0.03 -11.29
C ALA A 105 14.06 1.09 -11.05
N GLU A 106 13.18 1.36 -12.01
CA GLU A 106 12.09 2.33 -11.86
C GLU A 106 11.12 1.92 -10.74
N VAL A 107 10.71 0.65 -10.71
CA VAL A 107 9.85 0.11 -9.65
C VAL A 107 10.54 0.15 -8.30
N GLN A 108 11.84 -0.16 -8.22
CA GLN A 108 12.62 -0.07 -6.98
C GLN A 108 12.66 1.36 -6.46
N LEU A 109 12.86 2.36 -7.33
CA LEU A 109 12.82 3.76 -6.96
C LEU A 109 11.45 4.15 -6.40
N LEU A 110 10.36 3.78 -7.07
CA LEU A 110 9.00 4.06 -6.60
C LEU A 110 8.71 3.38 -5.25
N LYS A 111 9.19 2.15 -5.02
CA LYS A 111 9.11 1.49 -3.72
C LYS A 111 9.90 2.25 -2.65
N THR A 112 11.08 2.74 -2.98
CA THR A 112 11.90 3.54 -2.05
C THR A 112 11.17 4.80 -1.62
N ILE A 113 10.56 5.52 -2.57
CA ILE A 113 9.73 6.70 -2.29
C ILE A 113 8.57 6.33 -1.34
N ALA A 114 7.85 5.26 -1.64
CA ALA A 114 6.72 4.82 -0.82
C ALA A 114 7.15 4.47 0.61
N VAL A 115 8.23 3.71 0.78
CA VAL A 115 8.73 3.34 2.12
C VAL A 115 9.15 4.58 2.91
N LEU A 116 9.98 5.44 2.34
CA LEU A 116 10.59 6.55 3.09
C LEU A 116 9.62 7.69 3.40
N TYR A 117 8.72 8.01 2.49
CA TYR A 117 7.84 9.17 2.64
C TYR A 117 6.42 8.82 3.10
N VAL A 118 5.98 7.59 2.86
CA VAL A 118 4.62 7.15 3.23
C VAL A 118 4.66 6.22 4.44
N MET A 119 5.46 5.14 4.40
CA MET A 119 5.43 4.08 5.41
C MET A 119 6.23 4.44 6.68
N ASP A 120 7.41 5.03 6.53
CA ASP A 120 8.30 5.39 7.66
C ASP A 120 7.89 6.66 8.41
N ASN A 121 6.76 7.28 8.04
CA ASN A 121 6.27 8.45 8.74
C ASN A 121 5.77 8.07 10.15
N PRO A 122 6.33 8.66 11.25
CA PRO A 122 5.97 8.31 12.62
C PRO A 122 4.48 8.51 12.94
N LEU A 123 3.81 9.48 12.30
CA LEU A 123 2.37 9.69 12.45
C LEU A 123 1.57 8.57 11.78
N HIS A 124 2.07 8.05 10.66
CA HIS A 124 1.45 6.93 9.97
C HIS A 124 1.59 5.64 10.80
N GLN A 125 2.79 5.38 11.34
CA GLN A 125 3.04 4.25 12.22
C GLN A 125 2.12 4.27 13.45
N LYS A 126 2.01 5.42 14.15
CA LYS A 126 1.09 5.58 15.28
C LYS A 126 -0.38 5.37 14.90
N ARG A 127 -0.77 5.70 13.66
CA ARG A 127 -2.13 5.43 13.16
C ARG A 127 -2.34 3.94 12.91
N GLN A 128 -1.36 3.28 12.29
CA GLN A 128 -1.40 1.83 12.07
C GLN A 128 -1.41 1.04 13.39
N ASP A 129 -0.63 1.45 14.37
CA ASP A 129 -0.64 0.81 15.70
C ASP A 129 -2.02 0.93 16.35
N ARG A 130 -2.64 2.11 16.32
CA ARG A 130 -4.01 2.29 16.81
C ARG A 130 -5.04 1.45 16.05
N GLN A 131 -4.89 1.31 14.73
CA GLN A 131 -5.78 0.45 13.93
C GLN A 131 -5.59 -1.02 14.30
N ARG A 132 -4.34 -1.46 14.50
CA ARG A 132 -4.02 -2.82 14.95
C ARG A 132 -4.63 -3.11 16.32
N ASP A 133 -4.47 -2.21 17.28
CA ASP A 133 -5.06 -2.34 18.62
C ASP A 133 -6.59 -2.48 18.55
N ARG A 134 -7.25 -1.70 17.68
CA ARG A 134 -8.71 -1.82 17.46
C ARG A 134 -9.10 -3.17 16.91
N ILE A 135 -8.35 -3.67 15.92
CA ILE A 135 -8.59 -4.99 15.32
C ILE A 135 -8.47 -6.09 16.38
N TYR A 136 -7.44 -6.06 17.22
CA TYR A 136 -7.26 -7.04 18.29
C TYR A 136 -8.38 -6.98 19.32
N ARG A 137 -8.78 -5.80 19.79
CA ARG A 137 -9.92 -5.66 20.71
C ARG A 137 -11.20 -6.24 20.14
N VAL A 138 -11.50 -5.96 18.89
CA VAL A 138 -12.69 -6.51 18.21
C VAL A 138 -12.57 -8.03 18.05
N TYR A 139 -11.38 -8.52 17.71
CA TYR A 139 -11.13 -9.96 17.62
C TYR A 139 -11.37 -10.67 18.96
N ASP A 140 -10.84 -10.15 20.05
CA ASP A 140 -11.04 -10.71 21.39
C ASP A 140 -12.51 -10.69 21.79
N TYR A 141 -13.21 -9.56 21.57
CA TYR A 141 -14.63 -9.44 21.83
C TYR A 141 -15.47 -10.46 21.05
N LEU A 142 -15.24 -10.58 19.75
CA LEU A 142 -15.95 -11.51 18.90
C LEU A 142 -15.65 -12.96 19.28
N THR A 143 -14.41 -13.27 19.65
CA THR A 143 -13.98 -14.60 20.07
C THR A 143 -14.64 -15.01 21.39
N LEU A 144 -14.68 -14.10 22.37
CA LEU A 144 -15.30 -14.37 23.67
C LEU A 144 -16.82 -14.54 23.59
N GLY A 145 -17.47 -13.79 22.72
CA GLY A 145 -18.93 -13.79 22.59
C GLY A 145 -19.49 -14.72 21.50
N ALA A 146 -18.63 -15.35 20.69
CA ALA A 146 -19.09 -16.20 19.59
C ALA A 146 -19.88 -17.42 20.08
N PRO A 147 -20.92 -17.84 19.35
CA PRO A 147 -21.44 -17.30 18.09
C PRO A 147 -22.34 -16.07 18.24
N GLY A 148 -22.73 -15.69 19.47
CA GLY A 148 -23.72 -14.63 19.72
C GLY A 148 -23.27 -13.21 19.39
N SER A 149 -21.97 -12.94 19.36
CA SER A 149 -21.37 -11.66 18.99
C SER A 149 -21.22 -11.47 17.48
N LEU A 150 -21.41 -12.54 16.71
CA LEU A 150 -21.23 -12.52 15.26
C LEU A 150 -22.50 -12.08 14.54
N ASP A 151 -22.35 -11.50 13.35
CA ASP A 151 -23.46 -11.23 12.45
C ASP A 151 -24.12 -12.56 12.03
N PRO A 152 -25.42 -12.58 11.71
CA PRO A 152 -26.15 -13.82 11.46
C PRO A 152 -25.46 -14.80 10.50
N MET A 153 -24.97 -14.30 9.36
CA MET A 153 -24.27 -15.12 8.37
C MET A 153 -22.98 -15.76 8.93
N PHE A 154 -22.19 -14.98 9.67
CA PHE A 154 -20.95 -15.47 10.27
C PHE A 154 -21.21 -16.37 11.47
N SER A 155 -22.28 -16.13 12.22
CA SER A 155 -22.75 -17.01 13.29
C SER A 155 -23.08 -18.42 12.76
N ASP A 156 -23.81 -18.50 11.65
CA ASP A 156 -24.14 -19.78 11.00
C ASP A 156 -22.88 -20.51 10.51
N TRP A 157 -21.92 -19.79 9.93
CA TRP A 157 -20.64 -20.36 9.50
C TRP A 157 -19.80 -20.84 10.68
N TYR A 158 -19.81 -20.09 11.80
CA TYR A 158 -19.08 -20.46 13.01
C TYR A 158 -19.64 -21.75 13.63
N ILE A 159 -20.96 -21.89 13.70
CA ILE A 159 -21.65 -23.08 14.21
C ILE A 159 -21.38 -24.30 13.31
N SER A 160 -21.32 -24.09 12.01
CA SER A 160 -21.09 -25.14 11.01
C SER A 160 -19.62 -25.55 10.88
N ALA A 161 -18.69 -24.83 11.53
CA ALA A 161 -17.26 -25.09 11.45
C ALA A 161 -16.86 -26.33 12.27
N ASP A 162 -16.10 -27.24 11.64
CA ASP A 162 -15.68 -28.51 12.25
C ASP A 162 -14.49 -28.35 13.21
N THR A 163 -13.64 -27.35 12.98
CA THR A 163 -12.39 -27.14 13.72
C THR A 163 -12.28 -25.73 14.30
N ASP A 164 -11.48 -25.59 15.35
CA ASP A 164 -11.20 -24.26 15.94
C ASP A 164 -10.51 -23.31 14.97
N ALA A 165 -9.67 -23.83 14.09
CA ALA A 165 -9.03 -23.04 13.03
C ALA A 165 -10.07 -22.47 12.05
N GLN A 166 -11.08 -23.24 11.69
CA GLN A 166 -12.19 -22.76 10.86
C GLN A 166 -13.03 -21.71 11.61
N ARG A 167 -13.32 -21.91 12.90
CA ARG A 167 -14.02 -20.91 13.72
C ARG A 167 -13.26 -19.61 13.84
N GLN A 168 -11.95 -19.67 14.08
CA GLN A 168 -11.09 -18.47 14.08
C GLN A 168 -11.12 -17.77 12.72
N ARG A 169 -11.09 -18.51 11.63
CA ARG A 169 -11.17 -17.95 10.28
C ARG A 169 -12.46 -17.19 10.06
N VAL A 170 -13.60 -17.68 10.51
CA VAL A 170 -14.90 -16.99 10.41
C VAL A 170 -14.87 -15.65 11.14
N ILE A 171 -14.26 -15.58 12.33
CA ILE A 171 -14.10 -14.31 13.07
C ILE A 171 -13.25 -13.31 12.27
N ILE A 172 -12.15 -13.78 11.70
CA ILE A 172 -11.27 -12.95 10.86
C ILE A 172 -12.02 -12.44 9.62
N ASP A 173 -12.79 -13.30 8.96
CA ASP A 173 -13.58 -12.94 7.79
C ASP A 173 -14.66 -11.90 8.13
N GLN A 174 -15.30 -12.00 9.30
CA GLN A 174 -16.21 -10.95 9.75
C GLN A 174 -15.50 -9.61 9.96
N ILE A 175 -14.34 -9.59 10.62
CA ILE A 175 -13.56 -8.35 10.80
C ILE A 175 -13.15 -7.77 9.44
N ALA A 176 -12.67 -8.60 8.53
CA ALA A 176 -12.27 -8.17 7.19
C ALA A 176 -13.44 -7.60 6.35
N SER A 177 -14.67 -8.01 6.64
CA SER A 177 -15.88 -7.50 5.98
C SER A 177 -16.35 -6.14 6.52
N MET A 178 -15.81 -5.68 7.66
CA MET A 178 -16.23 -4.42 8.28
C MET A 178 -15.63 -3.22 7.57
N THR A 179 -16.41 -2.13 7.49
CA THR A 179 -15.85 -0.82 7.19
C THR A 179 -15.05 -0.29 8.38
N GLU A 180 -14.09 0.62 8.13
CA GLU A 180 -13.30 1.24 9.20
C GLU A 180 -14.20 1.89 10.28
N SER A 181 -15.24 2.62 9.86
CA SER A 181 -16.18 3.25 10.78
C SER A 181 -16.95 2.25 11.67
N ARG A 182 -17.27 1.08 11.13
CA ARG A 182 -17.91 0.01 11.91
C ARG A 182 -16.95 -0.60 12.91
N LEU A 183 -15.72 -0.89 12.48
CA LEU A 183 -14.66 -1.41 13.34
C LEU A 183 -14.35 -0.45 14.50
N GLU A 184 -14.22 0.85 14.22
CA GLU A 184 -13.97 1.87 15.23
C GLU A 184 -15.08 1.99 16.27
N ARG A 185 -16.34 1.92 15.84
CA ARG A 185 -17.49 1.94 16.73
C ARG A 185 -17.48 0.72 17.64
N LEU A 186 -17.35 -0.47 17.05
CA LEU A 186 -17.33 -1.73 17.81
C LEU A 186 -16.14 -1.77 18.80
N ALA A 187 -14.95 -1.30 18.39
CA ALA A 187 -13.79 -1.24 19.27
C ALA A 187 -13.95 -0.28 20.46
N ARG A 188 -14.75 0.78 20.33
CA ARG A 188 -15.14 1.65 21.45
C ARG A 188 -16.10 0.96 22.39
N ASP A 189 -17.17 0.39 21.83
CA ASP A 189 -18.21 -0.30 22.61
C ASP A 189 -17.63 -1.50 23.41
N CYS A 190 -16.67 -2.21 22.81
CA CYS A 190 -15.95 -3.30 23.51
C CYS A 190 -15.04 -2.79 24.63
N GLY A 191 -14.47 -1.60 24.52
CA GLY A 191 -13.60 -1.01 25.55
C GLY A 191 -14.34 -0.76 26.86
N ASP A 192 -15.59 -0.36 26.76
CA ASP A 192 -16.46 -0.11 27.93
C ASP A 192 -16.92 -1.43 28.59
N LEU A 193 -17.02 -2.52 27.83
CA LEU A 193 -17.45 -3.84 28.34
C LEU A 193 -16.32 -4.64 29.00
N LEU A 194 -15.06 -4.40 28.65
CA LEU A 194 -13.90 -5.12 29.20
C LEU A 194 -13.31 -4.45 30.44
N LEU A 195 -13.75 -3.24 30.79
CA LEU A 195 -13.29 -2.46 31.94
C LEU A 195 -14.32 -2.42 33.09
N GLY A 196 -15.47 -3.02 32.94
CA GLY A 196 -16.51 -3.20 33.94
C GLY A 196 -16.49 -4.64 34.48
#